data_76d4e78159d10c6708a7f7aaf1213b5e
#
_entry.id   76d4e78159d10c6708a7f7aaf1213b5e
#
_cell.length_a   1.000
_cell.length_b   1.000
_cell.length_c   1.000
_cell.angle_alpha   90.00
_cell.angle_beta   90.00
_cell.angle_gamma   90.00
#
_symmetry.space_group_name_H-M   'P 1'
#
loop_
_entity.id
_entity.type
_entity.pdbx_description
1 polymer ?
#
loop_
_entity_poly.entity_id
_entity_poly.type
_entity_poly.pdbx_seq_one_letter_code
_entity_poly.pdbx_strand_id
1 'polypeptide(L)'
;MERLENMKELVTLAIKYDTQDDGIEKLLEDASLSSDQDSLMHKQEKKGGVRLMTVHASKGLEFKYVFVTGLEQDLFPHARTGQGTKEDKEEERRLFYVAITRAEKKLYLTYASLRTIFGMKQVNSPSEFIYDIPAHLTEFSQQSRGKGEKVVYL
;
A
#
# COMPACT_ATOMS: atom_id res chain seq x y z
N MET A 1 4.10 28.24 23.20
CA MET A 1 5.41 27.61 23.42
C MET A 1 5.55 26.29 22.66
N GLU A 2 4.61 25.41 22.79
CA GLU A 2 4.58 24.07 22.16
C GLU A 2 4.87 24.03 20.64
N ARG A 3 4.30 24.94 19.85
CA ARG A 3 4.55 25.03 18.40
C ARG A 3 6.02 25.34 18.04
N LEU A 4 6.67 26.18 18.84
CA LEU A 4 8.06 26.54 18.60
C LEU A 4 9.02 25.37 18.97
N GLU A 5 8.67 24.63 19.99
CA GLU A 5 9.40 23.42 20.41
C GLU A 5 9.28 22.33 19.37
N ASN A 6 8.09 22.07 18.85
CA ASN A 6 7.85 21.12 17.75
C ASN A 6 8.63 21.48 16.48
N MET A 7 8.72 22.78 16.14
CA MET A 7 9.55 23.23 15.01
C MET A 7 11.05 22.97 15.24
N LYS A 8 11.55 23.18 16.46
CA LYS A 8 12.95 22.88 16.80
C LYS A 8 13.24 21.39 16.73
N GLU A 9 12.28 20.57 17.15
CA GLU A 9 12.42 19.12 17.08
C GLU A 9 12.44 18.62 15.64
N LEU A 10 11.61 19.19 14.75
CA LEU A 10 11.67 18.92 13.32
C LEU A 10 13.02 19.26 12.72
N VAL A 11 13.61 20.41 13.07
CA VAL A 11 14.97 20.79 12.62
C VAL A 11 15.99 19.78 13.12
N THR A 12 15.89 19.36 14.37
CA THR A 12 16.80 18.34 14.95
C THR A 12 16.68 16.99 14.22
N LEU A 13 15.46 16.62 13.84
CA LEU A 13 15.22 15.42 13.04
C LEU A 13 15.85 15.56 11.64
N ALA A 14 15.63 16.70 10.97
CA ALA A 14 16.14 16.97 9.62
C ALA A 14 17.67 16.88 9.51
N ILE A 15 18.41 17.28 10.55
CA ILE A 15 19.88 17.19 10.59
C ILE A 15 20.40 15.77 10.31
N LYS A 16 19.65 14.73 10.67
CA LYS A 16 20.04 13.34 10.41
C LYS A 16 20.08 12.98 8.93
N TYR A 17 19.39 13.77 8.11
CA TYR A 17 19.24 13.54 6.67
C TYR A 17 20.09 14.51 5.83
N ASP A 18 20.70 15.54 6.43
CA ASP A 18 21.49 16.58 5.73
C ASP A 18 22.69 16.02 4.94
N THR A 19 23.18 14.86 5.31
CA THR A 19 24.34 14.22 4.64
C THR A 19 23.97 13.27 3.52
N GLN A 20 22.68 13.14 3.20
CA GLN A 20 22.15 12.24 2.18
C GLN A 20 21.70 13.02 0.95
N ASP A 21 22.02 12.53 -0.25
CA ASP A 21 21.67 13.21 -1.52
C ASP A 21 20.14 13.33 -1.72
N ASP A 22 19.36 12.38 -1.16
CA ASP A 22 17.90 12.30 -1.16
C ASP A 22 17.29 12.54 0.23
N GLY A 23 17.99 13.35 1.06
CA GLY A 23 17.66 13.53 2.48
C GLY A 23 16.25 14.06 2.74
N ILE A 24 15.76 14.98 1.91
CA ILE A 24 14.41 15.55 2.07
C ILE A 24 13.34 14.49 1.78
N GLU A 25 13.49 13.72 0.71
CA GLU A 25 12.57 12.65 0.34
C GLU A 25 12.48 11.61 1.46
N LYS A 26 13.61 11.18 1.98
CA LYS A 26 13.68 10.21 3.09
C LYS A 26 13.08 10.76 4.38
N LEU A 27 13.34 12.03 4.71
CA LEU A 27 12.72 12.67 5.87
C LEU A 27 11.19 12.66 5.76
N LEU A 28 10.66 13.00 4.59
CA LEU A 28 9.22 13.03 4.34
C LEU A 28 8.61 11.61 4.38
N GLU A 29 9.30 10.62 3.81
CA GLU A 29 8.88 9.22 3.86
C GLU A 29 8.81 8.72 5.31
N ASP A 30 9.88 8.93 6.10
CA ASP A 30 9.95 8.49 7.49
C ASP A 30 8.94 9.23 8.37
N ALA A 31 8.72 10.53 8.14
CA ALA A 31 7.71 11.31 8.87
C ALA A 31 6.28 10.82 8.57
N SER A 32 6.00 10.50 7.30
CA SER A 32 4.72 9.94 6.88
C SER A 32 4.46 8.57 7.51
N LEU A 33 5.47 7.70 7.50
CA LEU A 33 5.39 6.37 8.11
C LEU A 33 5.19 6.44 9.62
N SER A 34 5.87 7.35 10.31
CA SER A 34 5.73 7.53 11.76
C SER A 34 4.33 7.99 12.16
N SER A 35 3.77 8.97 11.42
CA SER A 35 2.41 9.47 11.67
C SER A 35 1.36 8.37 11.53
N ASP A 36 1.48 7.52 10.51
CA ASP A 36 0.56 6.42 10.28
C ASP A 36 0.72 5.30 11.33
N GLN A 37 1.95 4.98 11.73
CA GLN A 37 2.21 3.97 12.76
C GLN A 37 1.72 4.40 14.14
N ASP A 38 1.94 5.64 14.55
CA ASP A 38 1.45 6.17 15.83
C ASP A 38 -0.08 6.15 15.91
N SER A 39 -0.75 6.47 14.81
CA SER A 39 -2.21 6.36 14.71
C SER A 39 -2.72 4.93 14.86
N LEU A 40 -1.93 3.95 14.43
CA LEU A 40 -2.26 2.52 14.53
C LEU A 40 -1.93 1.97 15.93
N MET A 41 -0.82 2.40 16.56
CA MET A 41 -0.40 1.95 17.89
C MET A 41 -1.36 2.43 18.98
N HIS A 42 -1.83 3.67 18.92
CA HIS A 42 -2.83 4.19 19.88
C HIS A 42 -4.19 3.47 19.81
N LYS A 43 -4.47 2.75 18.72
CA LYS A 43 -5.68 1.92 18.56
C LYS A 43 -5.49 0.45 18.95
N GLN A 44 -4.27 0.03 19.35
CA GLN A 44 -3.97 -1.38 19.67
C GLN A 44 -4.66 -1.93 20.92
N GLU A 45 -5.25 -1.09 21.76
CA GLU A 45 -5.92 -1.57 22.98
C GLU A 45 -7.28 -2.23 22.75
N LYS A 46 -7.86 -2.15 21.55
CA LYS A 46 -9.07 -2.92 21.22
C LYS A 46 -8.69 -4.29 20.65
N LYS A 47 -8.71 -5.29 21.49
CA LYS A 47 -8.56 -6.71 21.12
C LYS A 47 -9.61 -7.10 20.08
N GLY A 48 -9.17 -7.32 18.84
CA GLY A 48 -9.99 -7.80 17.72
C GLY A 48 -10.43 -6.67 16.77
N GLY A 49 -10.60 -7.01 15.50
CA GLY A 49 -11.08 -6.11 14.44
C GLY A 49 -10.24 -6.19 13.17
N VAL A 50 -10.77 -5.59 12.12
CA VAL A 50 -10.07 -5.41 10.83
C VAL A 50 -9.32 -4.08 10.87
N ARG A 51 -8.05 -4.10 10.46
CA ARG A 51 -7.23 -2.90 10.31
C ARG A 51 -7.24 -2.47 8.86
N LEU A 52 -7.55 -1.21 8.61
CA LEU A 52 -7.47 -0.58 7.30
C LEU A 52 -6.28 0.38 7.32
N MET A 53 -5.40 0.23 6.33
CA MET A 53 -4.19 1.05 6.23
C MET A 53 -3.69 1.10 4.80
N THR A 54 -2.81 2.05 4.50
CA THR A 54 -2.07 2.06 3.24
C THR A 54 -0.97 1.00 3.24
N VAL A 55 -0.45 0.63 2.08
CA VAL A 55 0.69 -0.29 1.98
C VAL A 55 1.92 0.31 2.66
N HIS A 56 2.16 1.62 2.51
CA HIS A 56 3.26 2.32 3.18
C HIS A 56 3.19 2.18 4.70
N ALA A 57 2.02 2.40 5.27
CA ALA A 57 1.78 2.27 6.71
C ALA A 57 1.92 0.83 7.24
N SER A 58 1.91 -0.17 6.35
CA SER A 58 2.08 -1.57 6.73
C SER A 58 3.54 -2.01 6.86
N LYS A 59 4.51 -1.17 6.49
CA LYS A 59 5.95 -1.48 6.57
C LYS A 59 6.33 -1.80 8.02
N GLY A 60 6.95 -2.97 8.23
CA GLY A 60 7.35 -3.44 9.58
C GLY A 60 6.25 -4.12 10.40
N LEU A 61 5.01 -4.13 9.91
CA LEU A 61 3.92 -4.84 10.55
C LEU A 61 3.71 -6.21 9.89
N GLU A 62 3.11 -7.15 10.63
CA GLU A 62 2.77 -8.48 10.11
C GLU A 62 1.37 -8.88 10.60
N PHE A 63 0.64 -9.61 9.75
CA PHE A 63 -0.73 -10.00 10.01
C PHE A 63 -0.97 -11.43 9.56
N LYS A 64 -1.77 -12.18 10.32
CA LYS A 64 -2.14 -13.56 9.95
C LYS A 64 -2.85 -13.64 8.61
N TYR A 65 -3.69 -12.67 8.31
CA TYR A 65 -4.49 -12.58 7.09
C TYR A 65 -4.37 -11.16 6.54
N VAL A 66 -4.02 -11.04 5.26
CA VAL A 66 -3.89 -9.76 4.58
C VAL A 66 -4.78 -9.75 3.34
N PHE A 67 -5.52 -8.68 3.16
CA PHE A 67 -6.30 -8.40 1.97
C PHE A 67 -5.69 -7.17 1.28
N VAL A 68 -5.09 -7.37 0.12
CA VAL A 68 -4.63 -6.28 -0.73
C VAL A 68 -5.72 -6.00 -1.75
N THR A 69 -6.28 -4.80 -1.71
CA THR A 69 -7.40 -4.41 -2.57
C THR A 69 -6.97 -3.36 -3.59
N GLY A 70 -7.72 -3.27 -4.70
CA GLY A 70 -7.43 -2.28 -5.72
C GLY A 70 -6.28 -2.66 -6.65
N LEU A 71 -6.02 -3.97 -6.82
CA LEU A 71 -4.99 -4.46 -7.74
C LEU A 71 -5.48 -4.42 -9.19
N GLU A 72 -5.65 -3.20 -9.68
CA GLU A 72 -6.16 -2.89 -11.01
C GLU A 72 -5.14 -2.07 -11.78
N GLN A 73 -5.02 -2.31 -13.07
CA GLN A 73 -4.16 -1.51 -13.93
C GLN A 73 -4.54 -0.03 -13.81
N ASP A 74 -3.55 0.87 -13.77
CA ASP A 74 -3.67 2.31 -13.58
C ASP A 74 -4.10 2.77 -12.17
N LEU A 75 -4.48 1.85 -11.28
CA LEU A 75 -4.72 2.11 -9.87
C LEU A 75 -3.56 1.60 -8.99
N PHE A 76 -3.08 0.38 -9.27
CA PHE A 76 -1.89 -0.19 -8.66
C PHE A 76 -1.28 -1.23 -9.61
N PRO A 77 -0.22 -0.92 -10.37
CA PRO A 77 0.60 0.31 -10.32
C PRO A 77 -0.17 1.57 -10.70
N HIS A 78 0.13 2.67 -10.00
CA HIS A 78 -0.53 3.93 -10.25
C HIS A 78 -0.01 4.56 -11.55
N ALA A 79 -0.89 4.76 -12.51
CA ALA A 79 -0.56 5.51 -13.72
C ALA A 79 -0.50 7.01 -13.35
N ARG A 80 0.67 7.50 -12.98
CA ARG A 80 0.90 8.94 -13.01
C ARG A 80 0.77 9.41 -14.45
N THR A 81 -0.40 9.97 -14.76
CA THR A 81 -0.78 10.65 -16.02
C THR A 81 0.27 10.59 -17.14
N GLY A 82 0.32 9.47 -17.86
CA GLY A 82 0.95 9.35 -19.18
C GLY A 82 2.47 9.36 -19.26
N GLN A 83 3.21 9.45 -18.16
CA GLN A 83 4.67 9.55 -18.14
C GLN A 83 5.34 8.77 -16.98
N GLY A 84 4.75 7.68 -16.53
CA GLY A 84 5.42 6.84 -15.53
C GLY A 84 6.76 6.36 -16.07
N THR A 85 7.85 6.68 -15.38
CA THR A 85 9.18 6.18 -15.73
C THR A 85 9.29 4.69 -15.39
N LYS A 86 10.32 4.04 -15.92
CA LYS A 86 10.62 2.65 -15.53
C LYS A 86 10.91 2.56 -14.02
N GLU A 87 11.54 3.59 -13.49
CA GLU A 87 11.86 3.74 -12.07
C GLU A 87 10.58 3.81 -11.21
N ASP A 88 9.59 4.60 -11.62
CA ASP A 88 8.29 4.69 -10.92
C ASP A 88 7.60 3.32 -10.84
N LYS A 89 7.63 2.57 -11.94
CA LYS A 89 7.05 1.23 -11.97
C LYS A 89 7.77 0.23 -11.06
N GLU A 90 9.10 0.30 -11.00
CA GLU A 90 9.89 -0.55 -10.10
C GLU A 90 9.64 -0.19 -8.62
N GLU A 91 9.40 1.08 -8.31
CA GLU A 91 9.04 1.49 -6.96
C GLU A 91 7.65 0.97 -6.56
N GLU A 92 6.66 1.05 -7.45
CA GLU A 92 5.34 0.44 -7.25
C GLU A 92 5.45 -1.09 -7.09
N ARG A 93 6.36 -1.74 -7.80
CA ARG A 93 6.65 -3.18 -7.64
C ARG A 93 7.25 -3.49 -6.26
N ARG A 94 8.15 -2.65 -5.76
CA ARG A 94 8.69 -2.78 -4.39
C ARG A 94 7.59 -2.61 -3.35
N LEU A 95 6.71 -1.66 -3.57
CA LEU A 95 5.55 -1.45 -2.70
C LEU A 95 4.62 -2.66 -2.70
N PHE A 96 4.37 -3.26 -3.86
CA PHE A 96 3.63 -4.52 -3.95
C PHE A 96 4.31 -5.64 -3.18
N TYR A 97 5.64 -5.77 -3.30
CA TYR A 97 6.41 -6.76 -2.53
C TYR A 97 6.25 -6.53 -1.01
N VAL A 98 6.28 -5.29 -0.56
CA VAL A 98 6.00 -4.97 0.85
C VAL A 98 4.62 -5.46 1.25
N ALA A 99 3.59 -5.18 0.45
CA ALA A 99 2.22 -5.59 0.75
C ALA A 99 2.07 -7.11 0.91
N ILE A 100 2.61 -7.89 -0.05
CA ILE A 100 2.49 -9.36 -0.03
C ILE A 100 3.26 -9.99 1.13
N THR A 101 4.40 -9.40 1.52
CA THR A 101 5.20 -9.90 2.64
C THR A 101 4.62 -9.60 4.01
N ARG A 102 3.51 -8.87 4.11
CA ARG A 102 2.83 -8.62 5.40
C ARG A 102 2.00 -9.80 5.88
N ALA A 103 1.74 -10.79 5.02
CA ALA A 103 0.92 -11.94 5.36
C ALA A 103 1.75 -13.07 5.98
N GLU A 104 1.41 -13.47 7.22
CA GLU A 104 2.02 -14.62 7.88
C GLU A 104 1.42 -15.95 7.45
N LYS A 105 0.08 -15.98 7.19
CA LYS A 105 -0.66 -17.23 6.95
C LYS A 105 -1.34 -17.25 5.60
N LYS A 106 -2.07 -16.20 5.26
CA LYS A 106 -2.84 -16.16 4.01
C LYS A 106 -2.96 -14.75 3.48
N LEU A 107 -2.76 -14.64 2.17
CA LEU A 107 -2.86 -13.41 1.42
C LEU A 107 -4.05 -13.50 0.46
N TYR A 108 -4.82 -12.43 0.39
CA TYR A 108 -5.92 -12.27 -0.55
C TYR A 108 -5.63 -11.07 -1.44
N LEU A 109 -5.51 -11.30 -2.74
CA LEU A 109 -5.31 -10.27 -3.75
C LEU A 109 -6.64 -10.04 -4.47
N THR A 110 -7.15 -8.80 -4.43
CA THR A 110 -8.46 -8.52 -5.00
C THR A 110 -8.43 -7.35 -5.97
N TYR A 111 -9.22 -7.44 -7.02
CA TYR A 111 -9.42 -6.39 -7.99
C TYR A 111 -10.89 -6.34 -8.44
N ALA A 112 -11.35 -5.18 -8.88
CA ALA A 112 -12.68 -4.97 -9.40
C ALA A 112 -12.63 -4.80 -10.93
N SER A 113 -13.33 -5.65 -11.69
CA SER A 113 -13.44 -5.50 -13.14
C SER A 113 -14.25 -4.28 -13.55
N LEU A 114 -15.07 -3.76 -12.65
CA LEU A 114 -15.88 -2.56 -12.85
C LEU A 114 -15.83 -1.71 -11.57
N ARG A 115 -15.44 -0.46 -11.71
CA ARG A 115 -15.36 0.50 -10.60
C ARG A 115 -16.04 1.81 -11.00
N THR A 116 -16.71 2.43 -10.05
CA THR A 116 -17.20 3.80 -10.23
C THR A 116 -16.25 4.76 -9.53
N ILE A 117 -15.59 5.63 -10.28
CA ILE A 117 -14.66 6.65 -9.76
C ILE A 117 -15.19 8.02 -10.24
N PHE A 118 -15.39 8.94 -9.32
CA PHE A 118 -15.94 10.29 -9.60
C PHE A 118 -17.24 10.26 -10.42
N GLY A 119 -18.12 9.29 -10.15
CA GLY A 119 -19.40 9.12 -10.85
C GLY A 119 -19.32 8.44 -12.23
N MET A 120 -18.11 8.16 -12.73
CA MET A 120 -17.91 7.46 -14.01
C MET A 120 -17.61 5.98 -13.79
N LYS A 121 -18.27 5.14 -14.58
CA LYS A 121 -17.98 3.69 -14.58
C LYS A 121 -16.77 3.41 -15.45
N GLN A 122 -15.80 2.73 -14.86
CA GLN A 122 -14.57 2.29 -15.52
C GLN A 122 -14.49 0.77 -15.50
N VAL A 123 -14.11 0.20 -16.64
CA VAL A 123 -13.77 -1.23 -16.75
C VAL A 123 -12.28 -1.35 -16.56
N ASN A 124 -11.87 -2.10 -15.56
CA ASN A 124 -10.46 -2.24 -15.19
C ASN A 124 -9.96 -3.64 -15.52
N SER A 125 -8.71 -3.72 -15.96
CA SER A 125 -7.95 -4.95 -16.03
C SER A 125 -7.26 -5.23 -14.70
N PRO A 126 -6.98 -6.51 -14.36
CA PRO A 126 -6.13 -6.82 -13.22
C PRO A 126 -4.77 -6.16 -13.34
N SER A 127 -4.18 -5.78 -12.22
CA SER A 127 -2.79 -5.31 -12.14
C SER A 127 -1.83 -6.31 -12.77
N GLU A 128 -0.87 -5.82 -13.53
CA GLU A 128 0.20 -6.65 -14.10
C GLU A 128 1.03 -7.38 -13.03
N PHE A 129 1.13 -6.82 -11.83
CA PHE A 129 1.86 -7.44 -10.71
C PHE A 129 1.25 -8.77 -10.25
N ILE A 130 -0.05 -8.98 -10.46
CA ILE A 130 -0.69 -10.28 -10.18
C ILE A 130 -0.10 -11.37 -11.09
N TYR A 131 0.23 -11.03 -12.33
CA TYR A 131 0.79 -11.98 -13.30
C TYR A 131 2.28 -12.25 -13.07
N ASP A 132 2.98 -11.43 -12.28
CA ASP A 132 4.36 -11.69 -11.85
C ASP A 132 4.43 -12.83 -10.84
N ILE A 133 3.30 -13.19 -10.20
CA ILE A 133 3.24 -14.30 -9.25
C ILE A 133 3.08 -15.63 -10.02
N PRO A 134 3.95 -16.62 -9.77
CA PRO A 134 3.83 -17.93 -10.42
C PRO A 134 2.46 -18.56 -10.22
N ALA A 135 1.84 -19.05 -11.29
CA ALA A 135 0.46 -19.57 -11.27
C ALA A 135 0.26 -20.75 -10.29
N HIS A 136 1.31 -21.53 -10.02
CA HIS A 136 1.24 -22.65 -9.07
C HIS A 136 1.16 -22.20 -7.60
N LEU A 137 1.41 -20.89 -7.32
CA LEU A 137 1.27 -20.29 -5.99
C LEU A 137 -0.06 -19.57 -5.82
N THR A 138 -0.89 -19.52 -6.87
CA THR A 138 -2.14 -18.78 -6.86
C THR A 138 -3.35 -19.69 -6.99
N GLU A 139 -4.36 -19.47 -6.18
CA GLU A 139 -5.67 -20.10 -6.30
C GLU A 139 -6.69 -19.04 -6.71
N PHE A 140 -7.30 -19.18 -7.89
CA PHE A 140 -8.31 -18.27 -8.37
C PHE A 140 -9.69 -18.71 -7.84
N SER A 141 -10.30 -17.88 -7.03
CA SER A 141 -11.70 -18.06 -6.62
C SER A 141 -12.58 -17.03 -7.32
N GLN A 142 -13.55 -17.53 -8.06
CA GLN A 142 -14.61 -16.73 -8.65
C GLN A 142 -15.83 -16.81 -7.73
N GLN A 143 -15.92 -15.92 -6.75
CA GLN A 143 -17.18 -15.77 -6.03
C GLN A 143 -18.18 -15.00 -6.92
N SER A 144 -19.14 -15.71 -7.48
CA SER A 144 -20.28 -15.14 -8.18
C SER A 144 -21.31 -14.56 -7.18
N ARG A 145 -20.93 -13.48 -6.49
CA ARG A 145 -21.86 -12.61 -5.78
C ARG A 145 -21.75 -11.20 -6.35
N GLY A 146 -22.57 -10.93 -7.34
CA GLY A 146 -22.57 -9.61 -8.00
C GLY A 146 -21.58 -9.56 -9.17
N LYS A 147 -22.05 -9.07 -10.28
CA LYS A 147 -21.29 -8.94 -11.54
C LYS A 147 -19.96 -8.18 -11.28
N GLY A 148 -18.85 -8.85 -11.32
CA GLY A 148 -17.56 -8.21 -11.60
C GLY A 148 -16.42 -8.29 -10.58
N GLU A 149 -16.52 -9.05 -9.50
CA GLU A 149 -15.39 -9.23 -8.56
C GLU A 149 -14.73 -10.60 -8.71
N LYS A 150 -13.42 -10.61 -8.86
CA LYS A 150 -12.60 -11.82 -8.83
C LYS A 150 -11.65 -11.72 -7.64
N VAL A 151 -11.56 -12.78 -6.84
CA VAL A 151 -10.66 -12.88 -5.70
C VAL A 151 -9.59 -13.92 -6.02
N VAL A 152 -8.34 -13.56 -5.82
CA VAL A 152 -7.19 -14.46 -5.94
C VAL A 152 -6.72 -14.81 -4.53
N TYR A 153 -6.54 -16.09 -4.25
CA TYR A 153 -5.97 -16.57 -2.99
C TYR A 153 -4.54 -17.03 -3.23
N LEU A 154 -3.65 -16.70 -2.32
CA LEU A 154 -2.26 -17.18 -2.27
C LEU A 154 -2.04 -18.04 -1.04
#